data_7e1a88f4a99d8fb28d2283830976f9a5
#
_entry.id   7e1a88f4a99d8fb28d2283830976f9a5
#
_cell.length_a   1.000
_cell.length_b   1.000
_cell.length_c   1.000
_cell.angle_alpha   90.00
_cell.angle_beta   90.00
_cell.angle_gamma   90.00
#
_symmetry.space_group_name_H-M   'P 1'
#
loop_
_entity.id
_entity.type
_entity.pdbx_description
1 polymer ?
#
loop_
_entity_poly.entity_id
_entity_poly.type
_entity_poly.pdbx_seq_one_letter_code
_entity_poly.pdbx_strand_id
1 'polypeptide(L)'
;MKQIFVLAVLLSCLVHAAGASAAAGKVSVPKGYEKWEKSKARVITDKTSLFYGIHYLYVDKKAMKAYKAGGTYPEGSRFVAVNYSIRDEGGKQVAGKKTMIVLMQKDKRRQESGGWLFAGFSPDGKLSGLDPVKDCYECHLKQAQASDLVISKYSDFK
;
A
#
# COMPACT_ATOMS: atom_id res chain seq x y z
N MET A 1 -53.20 29.29 49.22
CA MET A 1 -52.15 28.28 48.84
C MET A 1 -52.09 28.22 47.30
N LYS A 2 -51.08 28.86 46.71
CA LYS A 2 -50.87 28.93 45.26
C LYS A 2 -49.78 27.93 44.91
N GLN A 3 -50.14 26.89 44.19
CA GLN A 3 -49.17 25.92 43.63
C GLN A 3 -48.60 26.50 42.32
N ILE A 4 -47.25 26.64 42.24
CA ILE A 4 -46.53 27.07 41.07
C ILE A 4 -46.06 25.80 40.38
N PHE A 5 -46.60 25.49 39.17
CA PHE A 5 -46.10 24.43 38.31
C PHE A 5 -44.87 24.94 37.55
N VAL A 6 -43.72 24.38 37.84
CA VAL A 6 -42.50 24.61 37.08
C VAL A 6 -42.45 23.59 35.91
N LEU A 7 -42.61 24.08 34.69
CA LEU A 7 -42.53 23.30 33.47
C LEU A 7 -41.04 23.19 33.05
N ALA A 8 -40.44 22.04 33.28
CA ALA A 8 -39.06 21.75 32.79
C ALA A 8 -39.09 21.37 31.30
N VAL A 9 -38.64 22.27 30.47
CA VAL A 9 -38.43 21.99 29.04
C VAL A 9 -37.08 21.28 28.84
N LEU A 10 -37.12 19.99 28.61
CA LEU A 10 -35.93 19.20 28.20
C LEU A 10 -35.64 19.44 26.73
N LEU A 11 -34.63 20.25 26.44
CA LEU A 11 -34.10 20.51 25.11
C LEU A 11 -33.18 19.36 24.71
N SER A 12 -33.71 18.38 23.96
CA SER A 12 -32.92 17.25 23.40
C SER A 12 -32.10 17.76 22.24
N CYS A 13 -30.77 17.98 22.44
CA CYS A 13 -29.82 18.19 21.37
C CYS A 13 -29.57 16.87 20.64
N LEU A 14 -30.23 16.65 19.52
CA LEU A 14 -29.87 15.61 18.55
C LEU A 14 -28.55 16.00 17.86
N VAL A 15 -27.44 15.45 18.33
CA VAL A 15 -26.17 15.55 17.65
C VAL A 15 -26.24 14.61 16.45
N HIS A 16 -26.48 15.16 15.26
CA HIS A 16 -26.33 14.43 14.01
C HIS A 16 -24.83 14.28 13.72
N ALA A 17 -24.28 13.09 14.03
CA ALA A 17 -22.99 12.69 13.54
C ALA A 17 -23.10 12.48 12.02
N ALA A 18 -22.79 13.53 11.24
CA ALA A 18 -22.60 13.40 9.81
C ALA A 18 -21.35 12.54 9.59
N GLY A 19 -21.55 11.25 9.41
CA GLY A 19 -20.52 10.34 8.94
C GLY A 19 -20.06 10.78 7.56
N ALA A 20 -18.93 11.50 7.50
CA ALA A 20 -18.26 11.80 6.24
C ALA A 20 -17.74 10.47 5.68
N SER A 21 -18.56 9.80 4.88
CA SER A 21 -18.11 8.74 3.96
C SER A 21 -17.17 9.38 2.96
N ALA A 22 -15.87 9.36 3.28
CA ALA A 22 -14.86 9.74 2.29
C ALA A 22 -14.99 8.78 1.11
N ALA A 23 -15.47 9.28 -0.02
CA ALA A 23 -15.52 8.52 -1.26
C ALA A 23 -14.14 7.92 -1.51
N ALA A 24 -14.04 6.60 -1.39
CA ALA A 24 -12.82 5.87 -1.70
C ALA A 24 -12.55 6.09 -3.19
N GLY A 25 -11.64 7.01 -3.52
CA GLY A 25 -11.22 7.27 -4.88
C GLY A 25 -10.84 5.94 -5.54
N LYS A 26 -11.21 5.76 -6.81
CA LYS A 26 -10.94 4.54 -7.58
C LYS A 26 -9.44 4.25 -7.53
N VAL A 27 -9.04 3.18 -6.83
CA VAL A 27 -7.65 2.76 -6.73
C VAL A 27 -7.17 2.31 -8.11
N SER A 28 -6.05 2.83 -8.58
CA SER A 28 -5.47 2.50 -9.88
C SER A 28 -3.96 2.50 -9.82
N VAL A 29 -3.33 1.84 -10.80
CA VAL A 29 -1.87 1.92 -10.97
C VAL A 29 -1.47 3.39 -11.20
N PRO A 30 -0.52 3.94 -10.43
CA PRO A 30 -0.09 5.32 -10.59
C PRO A 30 0.48 5.56 -12.00
N LYS A 31 -0.04 6.55 -12.71
CA LYS A 31 0.46 6.90 -14.04
C LYS A 31 1.92 7.36 -13.97
N GLY A 32 2.75 6.86 -14.87
CA GLY A 32 4.15 7.25 -15.00
C GLY A 32 5.07 6.71 -13.90
N TYR A 33 4.65 5.69 -13.16
CA TYR A 33 5.49 5.05 -12.14
C TYR A 33 6.79 4.48 -12.73
N GLU A 34 6.79 4.11 -14.00
CA GLU A 34 7.97 3.59 -14.71
C GLU A 34 9.14 4.60 -14.76
N LYS A 35 8.85 5.89 -14.54
CA LYS A 35 9.84 6.98 -14.47
C LYS A 35 10.39 7.22 -13.06
N TRP A 36 9.88 6.50 -12.04
CA TRP A 36 10.37 6.61 -10.67
C TRP A 36 11.71 5.90 -10.49
N GLU A 37 12.38 6.12 -9.34
CA GLU A 37 13.59 5.37 -9.03
C GLU A 37 13.28 3.88 -8.97
N LYS A 38 14.04 3.09 -9.74
CA LYS A 38 13.86 1.64 -9.89
C LYS A 38 14.95 0.87 -9.16
N SER A 39 14.57 -0.15 -8.39
CA SER A 39 15.51 -1.05 -7.72
C SER A 39 16.26 -1.96 -8.71
N LYS A 40 17.33 -2.61 -8.22
CA LYS A 40 17.86 -3.83 -8.85
C LYS A 40 16.79 -4.92 -8.90
N ALA A 41 16.98 -5.89 -9.77
CA ALA A 41 16.12 -7.07 -9.82
C ALA A 41 16.25 -7.88 -8.53
N ARG A 42 15.12 -8.31 -7.99
CA ARG A 42 15.06 -9.29 -6.89
C ARG A 42 14.42 -10.57 -7.41
N VAL A 43 15.12 -11.68 -7.31
CA VAL A 43 14.62 -13.00 -7.71
C VAL A 43 14.03 -13.69 -6.50
N ILE A 44 12.78 -14.14 -6.59
CA ILE A 44 12.10 -14.97 -5.59
C ILE A 44 11.86 -16.33 -6.19
N THR A 45 12.58 -17.32 -5.68
CA THR A 45 12.56 -18.71 -6.19
C THR A 45 11.58 -19.61 -5.44
N ASP A 46 11.03 -19.15 -4.33
CA ASP A 46 9.99 -19.88 -3.61
C ASP A 46 8.68 -19.87 -4.42
N LYS A 47 8.33 -21.03 -4.97
CA LYS A 47 7.13 -21.23 -5.81
C LYS A 47 5.81 -21.06 -5.02
N THR A 48 5.85 -21.11 -3.70
CA THR A 48 4.67 -20.88 -2.84
C THR A 48 4.43 -19.38 -2.57
N SER A 49 5.43 -18.54 -2.87
CA SER A 49 5.33 -17.10 -2.70
C SER A 49 4.41 -16.48 -3.75
N LEU A 50 3.51 -15.58 -3.30
CA LEU A 50 2.72 -14.72 -4.17
C LEU A 50 3.60 -13.95 -5.19
N PHE A 51 4.84 -13.66 -4.81
CA PHE A 51 5.82 -12.93 -5.61
C PHE A 51 6.84 -13.83 -6.31
N TYR A 52 6.56 -15.15 -6.43
CA TYR A 52 7.45 -16.02 -7.23
C TYR A 52 7.75 -15.38 -8.58
N GLY A 53 9.05 -15.21 -8.89
CA GLY A 53 9.47 -14.53 -10.12
C GLY A 53 10.58 -13.52 -9.89
N ILE A 54 10.70 -12.59 -10.81
CA ILE A 54 11.63 -11.47 -10.73
C ILE A 54 10.81 -10.20 -10.54
N HIS A 55 11.11 -9.44 -9.49
CA HIS A 55 10.44 -8.18 -9.30
C HIS A 55 11.39 -6.98 -9.23
N TYR A 56 10.86 -5.85 -9.63
CA TYR A 56 11.45 -4.54 -9.48
C TYR A 56 10.52 -3.67 -8.64
N LEU A 57 11.11 -2.86 -7.77
CA LEU A 57 10.41 -1.86 -7.00
C LEU A 57 10.63 -0.48 -7.62
N TYR A 58 9.56 0.27 -7.78
CA TYR A 58 9.58 1.67 -8.18
C TYR A 58 9.12 2.54 -7.02
N VAL A 59 9.88 3.56 -6.70
CA VAL A 59 9.63 4.41 -5.53
C VAL A 59 9.50 5.86 -5.98
N ASP A 60 8.41 6.52 -5.60
CA ASP A 60 8.21 7.92 -5.96
C ASP A 60 9.18 8.85 -5.21
N LYS A 61 9.34 10.07 -5.71
CA LYS A 61 10.29 11.05 -5.16
C LYS A 61 10.04 11.35 -3.67
N LYS A 62 8.78 11.37 -3.24
CA LYS A 62 8.41 11.63 -1.84
C LYS A 62 8.85 10.48 -0.93
N ALA A 63 8.50 9.25 -1.29
CA ALA A 63 8.90 8.06 -0.57
C ALA A 63 10.42 7.87 -0.58
N MET A 64 11.09 8.11 -1.71
CA MET A 64 12.54 7.96 -1.82
C MET A 64 13.31 8.89 -0.88
N LYS A 65 12.81 10.11 -0.64
CA LYS A 65 13.43 11.02 0.33
C LYS A 65 13.41 10.44 1.75
N ALA A 66 12.28 9.93 2.20
CA ALA A 66 12.14 9.29 3.51
C ALA A 66 12.94 7.98 3.58
N TYR A 67 12.97 7.23 2.49
CA TYR A 67 13.68 5.96 2.36
C TYR A 67 15.20 6.10 2.57
N LYS A 68 15.78 7.16 2.00
CA LYS A 68 17.21 7.51 2.20
C LYS A 68 17.54 7.95 3.62
N ALA A 69 16.60 8.65 4.26
CA ALA A 69 16.78 9.17 5.62
C ALA A 69 16.55 8.12 6.71
N GLY A 70 15.84 7.05 6.40
CA GLY A 70 15.27 6.11 7.37
C GLY A 70 14.11 6.76 8.16
N GLY A 71 13.14 5.98 8.58
CA GLY A 71 12.02 6.44 9.41
C GLY A 71 10.65 6.25 8.76
N THR A 72 9.68 7.05 9.20
CA THR A 72 8.30 6.98 8.73
C THR A 72 8.10 7.69 7.40
N TYR A 73 7.21 7.16 6.59
CA TYR A 73 6.93 7.72 5.27
C TYR A 73 5.82 8.78 5.33
N PRO A 74 6.01 9.93 4.66
CA PRO A 74 4.97 10.96 4.57
C PRO A 74 3.71 10.46 3.87
N GLU A 75 2.57 11.05 4.23
CA GLU A 75 1.27 10.81 3.59
C GLU A 75 1.38 10.91 2.05
N GLY A 76 0.82 9.93 1.34
CA GLY A 76 0.87 9.83 -0.11
C GLY A 76 2.19 9.33 -0.70
N SER A 77 3.17 8.87 0.11
CA SER A 77 4.35 8.13 -0.37
C SER A 77 3.93 6.86 -1.09
N ARG A 78 4.53 6.53 -2.24
CA ARG A 78 4.12 5.40 -3.07
C ARG A 78 5.27 4.51 -3.47
N PHE A 79 5.00 3.22 -3.42
CA PHE A 79 5.83 2.13 -3.91
C PHE A 79 5.02 1.30 -4.90
N VAL A 80 5.60 0.97 -6.03
CA VAL A 80 5.00 0.06 -7.01
C VAL A 80 5.96 -1.09 -7.24
N ALA A 81 5.55 -2.30 -6.88
CA ALA A 81 6.27 -3.52 -7.23
C ALA A 81 5.70 -4.10 -8.52
N VAL A 82 6.57 -4.41 -9.48
CA VAL A 82 6.18 -5.09 -10.72
C VAL A 82 6.86 -6.44 -10.77
N ASN A 83 6.05 -7.50 -10.83
CA ASN A 83 6.52 -8.87 -10.87
C ASN A 83 6.50 -9.42 -12.29
N TYR A 84 7.50 -10.25 -12.60
CA TYR A 84 7.71 -10.89 -13.90
C TYR A 84 7.95 -12.39 -13.70
N SER A 85 7.53 -13.20 -14.65
CA SER A 85 7.95 -14.61 -14.69
C SER A 85 9.46 -14.72 -14.83
N ILE A 86 10.03 -15.83 -14.38
CA ILE A 86 11.42 -16.17 -14.63
C ILE A 86 11.52 -16.77 -16.02
N ARG A 87 12.50 -16.31 -16.81
CA ARG A 87 12.92 -16.91 -18.06
C ARG A 87 14.41 -17.22 -17.96
N ASP A 88 14.83 -18.38 -18.47
CA ASP A 88 16.25 -18.71 -18.60
C ASP A 88 16.79 -18.23 -19.95
N GLU A 89 17.92 -17.54 -19.91
CA GLU A 89 18.68 -17.15 -21.09
C GLU A 89 20.15 -17.55 -20.88
N GLY A 90 20.50 -18.72 -21.40
CA GLY A 90 21.86 -19.23 -21.32
C GLY A 90 22.37 -19.46 -19.89
N GLY A 91 21.52 -20.01 -19.01
CA GLY A 91 21.80 -20.27 -17.59
C GLY A 91 21.63 -19.05 -16.68
N LYS A 92 21.15 -17.90 -17.22
CA LYS A 92 20.85 -16.69 -16.44
C LYS A 92 19.34 -16.51 -16.32
N GLN A 93 18.87 -16.30 -15.10
CA GLN A 93 17.48 -15.95 -14.84
C GLN A 93 17.22 -14.47 -15.19
N VAL A 94 16.34 -14.25 -16.17
CA VAL A 94 15.95 -12.92 -16.63
C VAL A 94 14.44 -12.71 -16.51
N ALA A 95 14.01 -11.46 -16.45
CA ALA A 95 12.59 -11.11 -16.40
C ALA A 95 11.88 -11.50 -17.71
N GLY A 96 10.85 -12.32 -17.59
CA GLY A 96 9.99 -12.73 -18.69
C GLY A 96 8.77 -11.81 -18.84
N LYS A 97 7.57 -12.39 -18.92
CA LYS A 97 6.31 -11.64 -19.00
C LYS A 97 5.95 -11.01 -17.65
N LYS A 98 5.40 -9.79 -17.67
CA LYS A 98 4.80 -9.17 -16.49
C LYS A 98 3.66 -10.07 -15.97
N THR A 99 3.62 -10.33 -14.67
CA THR A 99 2.61 -11.19 -14.05
C THR A 99 1.68 -10.41 -13.12
N MET A 100 2.21 -9.39 -12.44
CA MET A 100 1.45 -8.63 -11.44
C MET A 100 2.06 -7.25 -11.23
N ILE A 101 1.22 -6.32 -10.82
CA ILE A 101 1.61 -5.00 -10.29
C ILE A 101 1.01 -4.87 -8.90
N VAL A 102 1.77 -4.38 -7.92
CA VAL A 102 1.26 -4.10 -6.57
C VAL A 102 1.61 -2.67 -6.20
N LEU A 103 0.61 -1.94 -5.70
CA LEU A 103 0.75 -0.61 -5.13
C LEU A 103 0.73 -0.70 -3.60
N MET A 104 1.66 0.01 -2.96
CA MET A 104 1.65 0.34 -1.54
C MET A 104 1.71 1.87 -1.43
N GLN A 105 0.69 2.50 -0.87
CA GLN A 105 0.60 3.95 -0.73
C GLN A 105 0.29 4.34 0.70
N LYS A 106 1.06 5.27 1.27
CA LYS A 106 0.79 5.80 2.62
C LYS A 106 -0.54 6.55 2.60
N ASP A 107 -1.49 6.06 3.39
CA ASP A 107 -2.82 6.61 3.58
C ASP A 107 -3.25 6.36 5.03
N LYS A 108 -3.07 7.35 5.89
CA LYS A 108 -3.38 7.27 7.32
C LYS A 108 -4.84 6.93 7.64
N ARG A 109 -5.74 7.01 6.66
CA ARG A 109 -7.15 6.60 6.82
C ARG A 109 -7.31 5.08 6.84
N ARG A 110 -6.31 4.33 6.37
CA ARG A 110 -6.29 2.86 6.30
C ARG A 110 -5.77 2.26 7.61
N GLN A 111 -6.52 2.44 8.71
CA GLN A 111 -6.12 1.95 10.03
C GLN A 111 -6.03 0.43 10.09
N GLU A 112 -6.90 -0.26 9.35
CA GLU A 112 -6.95 -1.73 9.21
C GLU A 112 -5.67 -2.34 8.61
N SER A 113 -4.87 -1.54 7.94
CA SER A 113 -3.60 -1.93 7.31
C SER A 113 -2.43 -1.04 7.69
N GLY A 114 -2.43 -0.52 8.94
CA GLY A 114 -1.32 0.23 9.52
C GLY A 114 -1.05 1.58 8.85
N GLY A 115 -2.08 2.20 8.28
CA GLY A 115 -1.95 3.49 7.59
C GLY A 115 -1.39 3.37 6.17
N TRP A 116 -1.58 2.21 5.52
CA TRP A 116 -1.17 1.97 4.14
C TRP A 116 -2.31 1.39 3.30
N LEU A 117 -2.50 1.93 2.12
CA LEU A 117 -3.32 1.32 1.09
C LEU A 117 -2.45 0.29 0.36
N PHE A 118 -2.91 -0.96 0.30
CA PHE A 118 -2.36 -2.01 -0.55
C PHE A 118 -3.35 -2.34 -1.67
N ALA A 119 -2.86 -2.54 -2.88
CA ALA A 119 -3.68 -2.95 -4.01
C ALA A 119 -2.87 -3.75 -5.03
N GLY A 120 -3.42 -4.89 -5.44
CA GLY A 120 -2.87 -5.70 -6.52
C GLY A 120 -3.58 -5.41 -7.85
N PHE A 121 -2.83 -5.56 -8.94
CA PHE A 121 -3.35 -5.38 -10.29
C PHE A 121 -2.80 -6.48 -11.21
N SER A 122 -3.61 -6.90 -12.16
CA SER A 122 -3.17 -7.70 -13.30
C SER A 122 -2.19 -6.91 -14.19
N PRO A 123 -1.49 -7.57 -15.13
CA PRO A 123 -0.53 -6.91 -16.02
C PRO A 123 -1.10 -5.75 -16.85
N ASP A 124 -2.40 -5.79 -17.14
CA ASP A 124 -3.15 -4.75 -17.87
C ASP A 124 -3.68 -3.61 -16.97
N GLY A 125 -3.34 -3.64 -15.67
CA GLY A 125 -3.69 -2.59 -14.72
C GLY A 125 -5.08 -2.66 -14.12
N LYS A 126 -5.83 -3.75 -14.35
CA LYS A 126 -7.12 -3.98 -13.67
C LYS A 126 -6.88 -4.47 -12.24
N LEU A 127 -7.73 -4.07 -11.29
CA LEU A 127 -7.66 -4.59 -9.93
C LEU A 127 -7.71 -6.11 -9.92
N SER A 128 -6.81 -6.73 -9.15
CA SER A 128 -6.82 -8.16 -8.87
C SER A 128 -7.68 -8.46 -7.64
N GLY A 129 -7.96 -9.74 -7.41
CA GLY A 129 -8.71 -10.20 -6.23
C GLY A 129 -7.88 -10.33 -4.95
N LEU A 130 -6.70 -9.71 -4.85
CA LEU A 130 -5.86 -9.75 -3.64
C LEU A 130 -6.55 -9.05 -2.47
N ASP A 131 -6.57 -9.71 -1.32
CA ASP A 131 -7.00 -9.13 -0.06
C ASP A 131 -5.89 -8.24 0.51
N PRO A 132 -6.10 -6.91 0.66
CA PRO A 132 -5.05 -6.00 1.10
C PRO A 132 -4.55 -6.29 2.53
N VAL A 133 -5.36 -6.90 3.39
CA VAL A 133 -4.96 -7.25 4.76
C VAL A 133 -4.22 -8.58 4.76
N LYS A 134 -4.85 -9.66 4.30
CA LYS A 134 -4.30 -11.02 4.38
C LYS A 134 -3.11 -11.24 3.46
N ASP A 135 -3.21 -10.78 2.21
CA ASP A 135 -2.18 -11.04 1.19
C ASP A 135 -1.02 -10.04 1.25
N CYS A 136 -1.21 -8.87 1.90
CA CYS A 136 -0.19 -7.82 1.93
C CYS A 136 0.17 -7.40 3.36
N TYR A 137 -0.76 -6.77 4.10
CA TYR A 137 -0.46 -6.12 5.37
C TYR A 137 0.11 -7.07 6.42
N GLU A 138 -0.46 -8.27 6.60
CA GLU A 138 0.01 -9.22 7.61
C GLU A 138 1.48 -9.64 7.38
N CYS A 139 1.87 -9.84 6.12
CA CYS A 139 3.25 -10.14 5.75
C CYS A 139 4.18 -8.95 6.01
N HIS A 140 3.77 -7.74 5.63
CA HIS A 140 4.50 -6.50 5.86
C HIS A 140 4.67 -6.20 7.35
N LEU A 141 3.62 -6.42 8.17
CA LEU A 141 3.66 -6.26 9.61
C LEU A 141 4.69 -7.20 10.24
N LYS A 142 4.66 -8.48 9.85
CA LYS A 142 5.59 -9.51 10.38
C LYS A 142 7.05 -9.20 10.04
N GLN A 143 7.33 -8.64 8.85
CA GLN A 143 8.70 -8.48 8.35
C GLN A 143 9.28 -7.09 8.54
N ALA A 144 8.45 -6.06 8.65
CA ALA A 144 8.89 -4.67 8.52
C ALA A 144 8.19 -3.68 9.46
N GLN A 145 7.69 -4.13 10.60
CA GLN A 145 7.03 -3.25 11.59
C GLN A 145 7.91 -2.06 11.99
N ALA A 146 9.20 -2.30 12.22
CA ALA A 146 10.16 -1.28 12.64
C ALA A 146 10.53 -0.27 11.52
N SER A 147 10.18 -0.56 10.27
CA SER A 147 10.47 0.28 9.09
C SER A 147 9.19 0.80 8.42
N ASP A 148 8.18 1.14 9.22
CA ASP A 148 6.88 1.62 8.76
C ASP A 148 6.29 0.71 7.67
N LEU A 149 6.39 -0.62 7.88
CA LEU A 149 5.90 -1.69 7.01
C LEU A 149 6.60 -1.80 5.63
N VAL A 150 7.72 -1.11 5.40
CA VAL A 150 8.47 -1.21 4.14
C VAL A 150 9.56 -2.27 4.25
N ILE A 151 9.38 -3.41 3.57
CA ILE A 151 10.27 -4.58 3.62
C ILE A 151 11.60 -4.34 2.91
N SER A 152 11.57 -3.61 1.79
CA SER A 152 12.74 -3.30 0.99
C SER A 152 13.68 -2.32 1.69
N LYS A 153 14.95 -2.25 1.24
CA LYS A 153 15.96 -1.35 1.80
C LYS A 153 16.52 -0.43 0.71
N TYR A 154 17.03 0.74 1.09
CA TYR A 154 17.63 1.68 0.14
C TYR A 154 18.83 1.05 -0.61
N SER A 155 19.55 0.11 0.02
CA SER A 155 20.63 -0.66 -0.63
C SER A 155 20.17 -1.42 -1.89
N ASP A 156 18.87 -1.72 -2.03
CA ASP A 156 18.32 -2.41 -3.19
C ASP A 156 18.38 -1.56 -4.47
N PHE A 157 18.68 -0.25 -4.33
CA PHE A 157 18.79 0.73 -5.43
C PHE A 157 20.24 1.09 -5.80
N LYS A 158 21.24 0.57 -5.06
CA LYS A 158 22.67 0.86 -5.26
C LYS A 158 23.38 -0.21 -6.07
#